data_f72948edb650e673f7876f63019d67f7
#
_entry.id   f72948edb650e673f7876f63019d67f7
#
_cell.length_a   1.000
_cell.length_b   1.000
_cell.length_c   1.000
_cell.angle_alpha   90.00
_cell.angle_beta   90.00
_cell.angle_gamma   90.00
#
_symmetry.space_group_name_H-M   'P 1'
#
loop_
_entity.id
_entity.type
_entity.pdbx_description
1 polymer ?
#
loop_
_entity_poly.entity_id
_entity_poly.type
_entity_poly.pdbx_seq_one_letter_code
_entity_poly.pdbx_strand_id
1 'polypeptide(L)'
;MNKRTLKIVVILAVSLILFLSGSGYVLFRLGYFQAGNEYIGILTKKAYYFEAPRDGIYSYHPGKEPEKRISSFWVEDWDVNETALYYKYGRSLHSLDTENGRKRKLYEATDSRCSHISFSLREDGDILVNLYDKDEETVKKILVDGQDGEILCNLTGYVSYSDTELYDDSVDVRLDEQSLLPEGASYVLGYGDTIADVQPYIFYLSDYAIWCLDRETGEAWKMQESDSERIQSACTDGEYFYAISIAKSPSVYQIIKNQDGRPVGLQLIDEEIMKK
;
A
#
# COMPACT_ATOMS: atom_id res chain seq x y z
N MET A 1 -1.33 -34.95 -47.24
CA MET A 1 -2.03 -33.69 -46.93
C MET A 1 -1.80 -32.70 -48.08
N ASN A 2 -2.85 -32.15 -48.66
CA ASN A 2 -2.73 -31.22 -49.78
C ASN A 2 -2.06 -29.91 -49.33
N LYS A 3 -1.21 -29.28 -50.20
CA LYS A 3 -0.51 -28.01 -49.90
C LYS A 3 -1.48 -26.89 -49.42
N ARG A 4 -2.73 -26.88 -49.91
CA ARG A 4 -3.76 -25.95 -49.46
C ARG A 4 -4.19 -26.24 -48.00
N THR A 5 -4.43 -27.50 -47.66
CA THR A 5 -4.81 -27.89 -46.29
C THR A 5 -3.71 -27.60 -45.30
N LEU A 6 -2.45 -27.81 -45.64
CA LEU A 6 -1.31 -27.49 -44.78
C LEU A 6 -1.23 -25.99 -44.50
N LYS A 7 -1.41 -25.13 -45.53
CA LYS A 7 -1.42 -23.66 -45.34
C LYS A 7 -2.54 -23.21 -44.41
N ILE A 8 -3.74 -23.76 -44.54
CA ILE A 8 -4.86 -23.43 -43.66
C ILE A 8 -4.56 -23.83 -42.23
N VAL A 9 -4.04 -25.03 -41.99
CA VAL A 9 -3.69 -25.51 -40.62
C VAL A 9 -2.60 -24.63 -40.00
N VAL A 10 -1.58 -24.25 -40.79
CA VAL A 10 -0.52 -23.34 -40.26
C VAL A 10 -1.10 -21.96 -39.90
N ILE A 11 -1.94 -21.38 -40.77
CA ILE A 11 -2.57 -20.07 -40.46
C ILE A 11 -3.41 -20.14 -39.20
N LEU A 12 -4.23 -21.18 -39.07
CA LEU A 12 -5.06 -21.37 -37.87
C LEU A 12 -4.23 -21.56 -36.60
N ALA A 13 -3.14 -22.33 -36.68
CA ALA A 13 -2.24 -22.53 -35.53
C ALA A 13 -1.53 -21.22 -35.13
N VAL A 14 -1.03 -20.44 -36.10
CA VAL A 14 -0.41 -19.13 -35.83
C VAL A 14 -1.43 -18.15 -35.23
N SER A 15 -2.65 -18.11 -35.78
CA SER A 15 -3.72 -17.24 -35.25
C SER A 15 -4.10 -17.63 -33.83
N LEU A 16 -4.17 -18.93 -33.52
CA LEU A 16 -4.46 -19.42 -32.19
C LEU A 16 -3.33 -19.06 -31.19
N ILE A 17 -2.08 -19.20 -31.60
CA ILE A 17 -0.91 -18.81 -30.77
C ILE A 17 -0.95 -17.31 -30.48
N LEU A 18 -1.20 -16.48 -31.49
CA LEU A 18 -1.31 -15.02 -31.32
C LEU A 18 -2.48 -14.64 -30.42
N PHE A 19 -3.61 -15.31 -30.57
CA PHE A 19 -4.77 -15.09 -29.70
C PHE A 19 -4.49 -15.48 -28.25
N LEU A 20 -3.88 -16.66 -28.02
CA LEU A 20 -3.55 -17.14 -26.68
C LEU A 20 -2.48 -16.28 -26.01
N SER A 21 -1.45 -15.85 -26.75
CA SER A 21 -0.42 -14.97 -26.22
C SER A 21 -0.96 -13.56 -25.94
N GLY A 22 -1.81 -13.03 -26.80
CA GLY A 22 -2.50 -11.75 -26.57
C GLY A 22 -3.44 -11.80 -25.38
N SER A 23 -4.21 -12.86 -25.27
CA SER A 23 -5.11 -13.09 -24.11
C SER A 23 -4.31 -13.27 -22.82
N GLY A 24 -3.22 -14.03 -22.87
CA GLY A 24 -2.31 -14.22 -21.75
C GLY A 24 -1.66 -12.91 -21.29
N TYR A 25 -1.22 -12.07 -22.22
CA TYR A 25 -0.70 -10.74 -21.91
C TYR A 25 -1.76 -9.84 -21.26
N VAL A 26 -2.97 -9.81 -21.81
CA VAL A 26 -4.09 -9.04 -21.21
C VAL A 26 -4.40 -9.53 -19.81
N LEU A 27 -4.50 -10.85 -19.60
CA LEU A 27 -4.74 -11.44 -18.29
C LEU A 27 -3.61 -11.13 -17.30
N PHE A 28 -2.36 -11.17 -17.77
CA PHE A 28 -1.21 -10.77 -16.96
C PHE A 28 -1.31 -9.29 -16.55
N ARG A 29 -1.60 -8.40 -17.50
CA ARG A 29 -1.80 -6.95 -17.24
C ARG A 29 -3.01 -6.67 -16.33
N LEU A 30 -4.02 -7.53 -16.37
CA LEU A 30 -5.16 -7.49 -15.44
C LEU A 30 -4.85 -8.11 -14.06
N GLY A 31 -3.61 -8.56 -13.83
CA GLY A 31 -3.18 -9.14 -12.56
C GLY A 31 -3.67 -10.57 -12.31
N TYR A 32 -4.27 -11.25 -13.30
CA TYR A 32 -4.75 -12.63 -13.10
C TYR A 32 -3.64 -13.64 -12.79
N PHE A 33 -2.39 -13.34 -13.16
CA PHE A 33 -1.23 -14.20 -12.92
C PHE A 33 -0.24 -13.61 -11.90
N GLN A 34 -0.56 -12.47 -11.28
CA GLN A 34 0.27 -11.94 -10.22
C GLN A 34 0.14 -12.85 -9.00
N ALA A 35 1.29 -13.28 -8.48
CA ALA A 35 1.37 -13.99 -7.22
C ALA A 35 1.02 -13.01 -6.10
N GLY A 36 0.08 -13.41 -5.23
CA GLY A 36 -0.31 -12.63 -4.06
C GLY A 36 -1.71 -12.01 -4.21
N ASN A 37 -2.61 -12.42 -3.34
CA ASN A 37 -3.86 -11.71 -3.06
C ASN A 37 -3.64 -10.86 -1.80
N GLU A 38 -2.50 -10.17 -1.73
CA GLU A 38 -2.18 -9.34 -0.59
C GLU A 38 -2.89 -8.01 -0.73
N TYR A 39 -3.67 -7.67 0.27
CA TYR A 39 -4.21 -6.33 0.44
C TYR A 39 -3.12 -5.46 1.07
N ILE A 40 -3.00 -4.23 0.60
CA ILE A 40 -2.14 -3.20 1.19
C ILE A 40 -3.08 -2.10 1.66
N GLY A 41 -2.85 -1.58 2.86
CA GLY A 41 -3.70 -0.54 3.40
C GLY A 41 -2.92 0.55 4.11
N ILE A 42 -3.33 1.79 3.90
CA ILE A 42 -2.75 3.00 4.48
C ILE A 42 -3.85 3.80 5.17
N LEU A 43 -3.61 4.20 6.41
CA LEU A 43 -4.54 5.00 7.19
C LEU A 43 -4.14 6.47 7.15
N THR A 44 -5.09 7.33 6.75
CA THR A 44 -4.99 8.78 6.88
C THR A 44 -6.00 9.29 7.93
N LYS A 45 -5.88 10.52 8.38
CA LYS A 45 -6.87 11.14 9.29
C LYS A 45 -8.27 11.23 8.69
N LYS A 46 -8.39 11.12 7.36
CA LYS A 46 -9.67 11.23 6.63
C LYS A 46 -10.32 9.90 6.35
N ALA A 47 -9.53 8.87 6.03
CA ALA A 47 -10.06 7.57 5.64
C ALA A 47 -8.99 6.49 5.72
N TYR A 48 -9.41 5.25 5.77
CA TYR A 48 -8.58 4.10 5.48
C TYR A 48 -8.60 3.82 3.98
N TYR A 49 -7.43 3.79 3.33
CA TYR A 49 -7.27 3.43 1.93
C TYR A 49 -6.72 2.03 1.82
N PHE A 50 -7.19 1.26 0.87
CA PHE A 50 -6.65 -0.07 0.63
C PHE A 50 -6.75 -0.44 -0.84
N GLU A 51 -5.81 -1.29 -1.29
CA GLU A 51 -5.86 -1.89 -2.60
C GLU A 51 -6.58 -3.24 -2.52
N ALA A 52 -7.64 -3.38 -3.30
CA ALA A 52 -8.29 -4.66 -3.56
C ALA A 52 -7.63 -5.31 -4.78
N PRO A 53 -7.00 -6.49 -4.65
CA PRO A 53 -6.31 -7.16 -5.74
C PRO A 53 -7.21 -7.32 -6.98
N ARG A 54 -6.70 -6.90 -8.16
CA ARG A 54 -7.39 -6.96 -9.46
C ARG A 54 -8.60 -6.07 -9.62
N ASP A 55 -8.92 -5.24 -8.64
CA ASP A 55 -10.12 -4.40 -8.68
C ASP A 55 -9.80 -2.91 -8.57
N GLY A 56 -9.03 -2.47 -7.58
CA GLY A 56 -8.65 -1.08 -7.47
C GLY A 56 -8.29 -0.62 -6.07
N ILE A 57 -8.09 0.69 -5.96
CA ILE A 57 -7.86 1.36 -4.68
C ILE A 57 -9.18 1.93 -4.19
N TYR A 58 -9.49 1.68 -2.94
CA TYR A 58 -10.71 2.08 -2.26
C TYR A 58 -10.39 2.98 -1.07
N SER A 59 -11.31 3.89 -0.74
CA SER A 59 -11.35 4.54 0.56
C SER A 59 -12.52 3.99 1.36
N TYR A 60 -12.33 3.89 2.67
CA TYR A 60 -13.32 3.33 3.59
C TYR A 60 -13.39 4.17 4.88
N HIS A 61 -14.62 4.28 5.39
CA HIS A 61 -14.91 4.82 6.71
C HIS A 61 -15.78 3.81 7.46
N PRO A 62 -15.60 3.59 8.75
CA PRO A 62 -16.43 2.69 9.55
C PRO A 62 -17.93 2.96 9.36
N GLY A 63 -18.68 1.89 9.08
CA GLY A 63 -20.14 1.96 8.86
C GLY A 63 -20.60 2.51 7.51
N LYS A 64 -19.68 2.73 6.54
CA LYS A 64 -20.02 3.12 5.16
C LYS A 64 -19.57 2.07 4.17
N GLU A 65 -20.19 2.07 2.98
CA GLU A 65 -19.70 1.24 1.88
C GLU A 65 -18.35 1.76 1.38
N PRO A 66 -17.40 0.86 1.01
CA PRO A 66 -16.15 1.27 0.39
C PRO A 66 -16.37 2.04 -0.91
N GLU A 67 -15.67 3.15 -1.07
CA GLU A 67 -15.73 3.96 -2.28
C GLU A 67 -14.52 3.68 -3.16
N LYS A 68 -14.76 3.23 -4.40
CA LYS A 68 -13.69 2.99 -5.38
C LYS A 68 -13.10 4.31 -5.87
N ARG A 69 -11.83 4.52 -5.63
CA ARG A 69 -11.09 5.73 -6.01
C ARG A 69 -10.40 5.57 -7.37
N ILE A 70 -9.70 4.45 -7.57
CA ILE A 70 -8.94 4.17 -8.78
C ILE A 70 -9.11 2.69 -9.16
N SER A 71 -9.16 2.39 -10.46
CA SER A 71 -9.10 1.01 -10.96
C SER A 71 -7.66 0.51 -10.97
N SER A 72 -7.38 -0.66 -10.41
CA SER A 72 -6.04 -1.26 -10.35
C SER A 72 -5.45 -1.56 -11.74
N PHE A 73 -6.27 -1.66 -12.78
CA PHE A 73 -5.78 -1.80 -14.15
C PHE A 73 -4.80 -0.70 -14.56
N TRP A 74 -4.92 0.48 -13.94
CA TRP A 74 -4.12 1.66 -14.27
C TRP A 74 -3.03 1.98 -13.23
N VAL A 75 -2.98 1.24 -12.13
CA VAL A 75 -2.08 1.52 -11.02
C VAL A 75 -1.05 0.41 -10.88
N GLU A 76 0.23 0.77 -10.85
CA GLU A 76 1.35 -0.15 -10.64
C GLU A 76 1.96 0.00 -9.25
N ASP A 77 1.78 1.18 -8.63
CA ASP A 77 2.27 1.55 -7.31
C ASP A 77 1.48 2.76 -6.82
N TRP A 78 1.24 2.88 -5.51
CA TRP A 78 0.44 3.96 -4.96
C TRP A 78 0.80 4.29 -3.51
N ASP A 79 0.49 5.51 -3.12
CA ASP A 79 0.63 6.03 -1.77
C ASP A 79 -0.41 7.12 -1.54
N VAL A 80 -0.68 7.50 -0.28
CA VAL A 80 -1.72 8.48 0.04
C VAL A 80 -1.33 9.30 1.27
N ASN A 81 -1.61 10.61 1.21
CA ASN A 81 -1.57 11.50 2.36
C ASN A 81 -2.95 12.15 2.60
N GLU A 82 -3.00 13.14 3.47
CA GLU A 82 -4.24 13.83 3.84
C GLU A 82 -4.93 14.57 2.69
N THR A 83 -4.22 14.88 1.61
CA THR A 83 -4.71 15.72 0.52
C THR A 83 -4.92 14.98 -0.78
N ALA A 84 -4.07 14.02 -1.09
CA ALA A 84 -4.09 13.33 -2.37
C ALA A 84 -3.67 11.87 -2.27
N LEU A 85 -4.21 11.05 -3.15
CA LEU A 85 -3.74 9.72 -3.48
C LEU A 85 -2.84 9.84 -4.70
N TYR A 86 -1.60 9.38 -4.55
CA TYR A 86 -0.58 9.37 -5.58
C TYR A 86 -0.47 7.97 -6.18
N TYR A 87 -0.27 7.89 -7.48
CA TYR A 87 -0.17 6.59 -8.14
C TYR A 87 0.65 6.65 -9.41
N LYS A 88 1.30 5.55 -9.69
CA LYS A 88 2.12 5.36 -10.87
C LYS A 88 1.35 4.61 -11.96
N TYR A 89 1.54 5.06 -13.19
CA TYR A 89 1.12 4.35 -14.38
C TYR A 89 2.21 4.41 -15.43
N GLY A 90 2.87 3.28 -15.68
CA GLY A 90 4.02 3.21 -16.57
C GLY A 90 5.14 4.16 -16.14
N ARG A 91 5.45 5.17 -16.97
CA ARG A 91 6.47 6.18 -16.68
C ARG A 91 5.91 7.51 -16.18
N SER A 92 4.67 7.52 -15.74
CA SER A 92 3.98 8.73 -15.30
C SER A 92 3.54 8.62 -13.84
N LEU A 93 3.73 9.68 -13.09
CA LEU A 93 3.21 9.88 -11.74
C LEU A 93 1.97 10.76 -11.81
N HIS A 94 0.93 10.37 -11.10
CA HIS A 94 -0.35 11.06 -11.05
C HIS A 94 -0.78 11.29 -9.62
N SER A 95 -1.64 12.29 -9.41
CA SER A 95 -2.37 12.49 -8.16
C SER A 95 -3.87 12.49 -8.39
N LEU A 96 -4.60 12.08 -7.36
CA LEU A 96 -6.06 12.19 -7.24
C LEU A 96 -6.35 12.93 -5.93
N ASP A 97 -6.88 14.14 -6.02
CA ASP A 97 -7.34 14.88 -4.86
C ASP A 97 -8.42 14.08 -4.12
N THR A 98 -8.22 13.87 -2.82
CA THR A 98 -9.07 13.00 -2.00
C THR A 98 -10.46 13.59 -1.74
N GLU A 99 -10.62 14.92 -1.83
CA GLU A 99 -11.86 15.61 -1.56
C GLU A 99 -12.76 15.77 -2.80
N ASN A 100 -12.18 16.26 -3.88
CA ASN A 100 -12.94 16.60 -5.08
C ASN A 100 -12.79 15.62 -6.23
N GLY A 101 -11.93 14.61 -6.09
CA GLY A 101 -11.69 13.59 -7.11
C GLY A 101 -10.95 14.08 -8.36
N ARG A 102 -10.35 15.28 -8.31
CA ARG A 102 -9.63 15.85 -9.46
C ARG A 102 -8.32 15.10 -9.68
N LYS A 103 -8.17 14.54 -10.87
CA LYS A 103 -6.94 13.88 -11.32
C LYS A 103 -5.99 14.89 -11.95
N ARG A 104 -4.68 14.70 -11.67
CA ARG A 104 -3.61 15.49 -12.25
C ARG A 104 -2.43 14.59 -12.59
N LYS A 105 -1.75 14.83 -13.71
CA LYS A 105 -0.46 14.25 -13.99
C LYS A 105 0.60 15.18 -13.42
N LEU A 106 1.39 14.68 -12.47
CA LEU A 106 2.46 15.44 -11.81
C LEU A 106 3.77 15.35 -12.59
N TYR A 107 4.12 14.16 -13.05
CA TYR A 107 5.39 13.94 -13.74
C TYR A 107 5.25 12.91 -14.84
N GLU A 108 6.07 13.04 -15.89
CA GLU A 108 6.24 12.03 -16.94
C GLU A 108 7.70 11.95 -17.35
N ALA A 109 8.29 10.76 -17.27
CA ALA A 109 9.67 10.53 -17.70
C ALA A 109 9.80 10.61 -19.21
N THR A 110 10.51 11.63 -19.69
CA THR A 110 10.78 11.86 -21.14
C THR A 110 12.11 11.30 -21.59
N ASP A 111 13.00 10.88 -20.66
CA ASP A 111 14.27 10.24 -21.00
C ASP A 111 14.01 8.90 -21.69
N SER A 112 14.56 8.73 -22.91
CA SER A 112 14.37 7.50 -23.71
C SER A 112 15.02 6.26 -23.08
N ARG A 113 15.96 6.45 -22.16
CA ARG A 113 16.60 5.35 -21.41
C ARG A 113 15.72 4.84 -20.27
N CYS A 114 14.80 5.66 -19.80
CA CYS A 114 13.93 5.30 -18.70
C CYS A 114 12.94 4.21 -19.14
N SER A 115 12.96 3.07 -18.48
CA SER A 115 12.01 1.96 -18.67
C SER A 115 10.79 2.12 -17.76
N HIS A 116 11.01 2.47 -16.49
CA HIS A 116 9.97 2.69 -15.48
C HIS A 116 10.44 3.69 -14.42
N ILE A 117 9.52 4.10 -13.57
CA ILE A 117 9.79 4.96 -12.41
C ILE A 117 9.35 4.26 -11.14
N SER A 118 9.94 4.59 -10.00
CA SER A 118 9.36 4.42 -8.67
C SER A 118 9.18 5.77 -8.00
N PHE A 119 8.39 5.83 -6.95
CA PHE A 119 8.26 7.06 -6.18
C PHE A 119 8.11 6.75 -4.69
N SER A 120 8.44 7.73 -3.86
CA SER A 120 8.21 7.71 -2.42
C SER A 120 7.66 9.06 -2.00
N LEU A 121 6.57 9.06 -1.26
CA LEU A 121 5.96 10.25 -0.68
C LEU A 121 6.76 10.64 0.58
N ARG A 122 7.05 11.92 0.72
CA ARG A 122 7.70 12.49 1.90
C ARG A 122 6.69 13.12 2.85
N GLU A 123 7.07 13.31 4.10
CA GLU A 123 6.21 13.93 5.12
C GLU A 123 5.81 15.38 4.78
N ASP A 124 6.70 16.13 4.13
CA ASP A 124 6.43 17.48 3.65
C ASP A 124 5.42 17.53 2.48
N GLY A 125 5.09 16.38 1.92
CA GLY A 125 4.20 16.22 0.77
C GLY A 125 4.90 16.25 -0.57
N ASP A 126 6.22 16.45 -0.59
CA ASP A 126 7.04 16.31 -1.80
C ASP A 126 7.22 14.83 -2.17
N ILE A 127 7.56 14.58 -3.42
CA ILE A 127 7.66 13.24 -3.96
C ILE A 127 9.05 13.00 -4.54
N LEU A 128 9.75 12.02 -4.00
CA LEU A 128 10.98 11.53 -4.57
C LEU A 128 10.66 10.58 -5.72
N VAL A 129 11.13 10.89 -6.93
CA VAL A 129 10.93 10.06 -8.12
C VAL A 129 12.26 9.54 -8.62
N ASN A 130 12.40 8.23 -8.69
CA ASN A 130 13.55 7.54 -9.28
C ASN A 130 13.17 7.03 -10.67
N LEU A 131 14.03 7.26 -11.64
CA LEU A 131 13.91 6.77 -13.00
C LEU A 131 14.92 5.64 -13.20
N TYR A 132 14.46 4.50 -13.69
CA TYR A 132 15.29 3.32 -13.92
C TYR A 132 15.35 2.97 -15.40
N ASP A 133 16.48 2.43 -15.84
CA ASP A 133 16.60 1.82 -17.16
C ASP A 133 16.10 0.36 -17.15
N LYS A 134 16.30 -0.34 -18.26
CA LYS A 134 15.90 -1.76 -18.41
C LYS A 134 16.71 -2.72 -17.53
N ASP A 135 17.88 -2.30 -17.06
CA ASP A 135 18.80 -3.10 -16.26
C ASP A 135 18.67 -2.75 -14.76
N GLU A 136 17.58 -2.04 -14.39
CA GLU A 136 17.27 -1.56 -13.04
C GLU A 136 18.29 -0.56 -12.45
N GLU A 137 19.10 0.07 -13.31
CA GLU A 137 20.02 1.12 -12.87
C GLU A 137 19.31 2.47 -12.83
N THR A 138 19.58 3.25 -11.78
CA THR A 138 19.01 4.58 -11.62
C THR A 138 19.59 5.55 -12.65
N VAL A 139 18.80 5.91 -13.65
CA VAL A 139 19.15 6.89 -14.68
C VAL A 139 19.07 8.32 -14.14
N LYS A 140 18.06 8.60 -13.31
CA LYS A 140 17.78 9.93 -12.76
C LYS A 140 17.00 9.82 -11.46
N LYS A 141 17.31 10.75 -10.53
CA LYS A 141 16.59 10.93 -9.27
C LYS A 141 16.19 12.40 -9.14
N ILE A 142 14.91 12.68 -8.89
CA ILE A 142 14.38 14.04 -8.80
C ILE A 142 13.42 14.17 -7.62
N LEU A 143 13.32 15.38 -7.08
CA LEU A 143 12.27 15.77 -6.14
C LEU A 143 11.22 16.57 -6.90
N VAL A 144 9.96 16.23 -6.69
CA VAL A 144 8.79 16.83 -7.36
C VAL A 144 7.83 17.34 -6.30
N ASP A 145 7.32 18.55 -6.48
CA ASP A 145 6.22 19.07 -5.64
C ASP A 145 4.96 18.20 -5.81
N GLY A 146 4.44 17.72 -4.69
CA GLY A 146 3.28 16.82 -4.70
C GLY A 146 1.94 17.50 -5.05
N GLN A 147 1.89 18.83 -5.06
CA GLN A 147 0.68 19.58 -5.37
C GLN A 147 0.55 19.89 -6.86
N ASP A 148 1.59 20.42 -7.48
CA ASP A 148 1.53 20.89 -8.87
C ASP A 148 2.43 20.14 -9.84
N GLY A 149 3.40 19.36 -9.34
CA GLY A 149 4.32 18.57 -10.15
C GLY A 149 5.55 19.35 -10.61
N GLU A 150 5.86 20.50 -10.02
CA GLU A 150 7.09 21.22 -10.32
C GLU A 150 8.32 20.40 -9.88
N ILE A 151 9.35 20.35 -10.71
CA ILE A 151 10.62 19.71 -10.34
C ILE A 151 11.40 20.67 -9.44
N LEU A 152 11.44 20.35 -8.15
CA LEU A 152 12.12 21.17 -7.15
C LEU A 152 13.63 21.06 -7.23
N CYS A 153 14.15 19.84 -7.42
CA CYS A 153 15.58 19.64 -7.61
C CYS A 153 15.89 18.33 -8.37
N ASN A 154 17.14 18.27 -8.88
CA ASN A 154 17.70 17.07 -9.51
C ASN A 154 18.76 16.49 -8.58
N LEU A 155 18.51 15.27 -8.10
CA LEU A 155 19.36 14.53 -7.17
C LEU A 155 20.24 13.49 -7.87
N THR A 156 20.30 13.50 -9.20
CA THR A 156 21.12 12.56 -9.99
C THR A 156 22.61 12.80 -9.70
N GLY A 157 23.34 11.73 -9.37
CA GLY A 157 24.78 11.81 -9.06
C GLY A 157 25.11 12.07 -7.58
N TYR A 158 24.14 12.30 -6.73
CA TYR A 158 24.32 12.25 -5.27
C TYR A 158 24.31 10.79 -4.82
N VAL A 159 25.46 10.15 -4.83
CA VAL A 159 25.64 8.71 -4.54
C VAL A 159 25.58 8.41 -3.03
N SER A 160 25.52 9.42 -2.16
CA SER A 160 25.64 9.24 -0.71
C SER A 160 24.50 9.82 0.13
N TYR A 161 23.34 10.06 -0.46
CA TYR A 161 22.15 10.02 0.36
C TYR A 161 21.70 8.56 0.36
N SER A 162 22.10 7.82 1.37
CA SER A 162 21.38 6.62 1.76
C SER A 162 19.91 7.03 1.84
N ASP A 163 19.01 6.19 1.38
CA ASP A 163 17.57 6.41 1.54
C ASP A 163 17.22 6.70 3.01
N THR A 164 18.09 6.35 3.97
CA THR A 164 18.08 6.64 5.39
C THR A 164 18.37 8.09 5.78
N GLU A 165 19.06 8.92 4.99
CA GLU A 165 19.27 10.34 5.34
C GLU A 165 18.17 11.27 4.80
N LEU A 166 17.37 10.79 3.86
CA LEU A 166 16.08 11.41 3.48
C LEU A 166 14.90 10.82 4.27
N TYR A 167 15.10 9.71 4.94
CA TYR A 167 14.22 9.15 5.95
C TYR A 167 14.59 9.78 7.29
N ASP A 168 13.75 10.68 7.67
CA ASP A 168 13.59 11.40 8.88
C ASP A 168 14.00 10.67 10.18
N ASP A 169 14.28 11.46 11.23
CA ASP A 169 14.52 11.08 12.63
C ASP A 169 13.48 10.09 13.22
N SER A 170 12.35 9.84 12.56
CA SER A 170 11.39 8.79 12.91
C SER A 170 11.97 7.37 12.87
N VAL A 171 13.06 7.14 12.12
CA VAL A 171 13.75 5.83 12.08
C VAL A 171 14.46 5.54 13.40
N ASP A 172 15.02 6.55 14.06
CA ASP A 172 15.68 6.39 15.36
C ASP A 172 14.66 6.07 16.47
N VAL A 173 13.47 6.66 16.42
CA VAL A 173 12.36 6.32 17.34
C VAL A 173 11.90 4.87 17.15
N ARG A 174 11.88 4.37 15.90
CA ARG A 174 11.51 2.97 15.62
C ARG A 174 12.52 1.97 16.19
N LEU A 175 13.81 2.27 16.17
CA LEU A 175 14.85 1.37 16.68
C LEU A 175 14.83 1.25 18.21
N ASP A 176 14.64 2.35 18.92
CA ASP A 176 14.56 2.37 20.37
C ASP A 176 13.28 1.69 20.90
N GLU A 177 12.16 1.87 20.22
CA GLU A 177 10.88 1.23 20.60
C GLU A 177 10.84 -0.25 20.24
N GLN A 178 11.51 -0.68 19.17
CA GLN A 178 11.58 -2.10 18.77
C GLN A 178 12.22 -2.98 19.86
N SER A 179 13.03 -2.40 20.75
CA SER A 179 13.58 -3.07 21.90
C SER A 179 12.54 -3.48 22.97
N LEU A 180 11.35 -2.88 22.92
CA LEU A 180 10.24 -3.15 23.86
C LEU A 180 9.37 -4.32 23.42
N LEU A 181 9.42 -4.72 22.15
CA LEU A 181 8.57 -5.78 21.61
C LEU A 181 9.23 -7.15 21.72
N PRO A 182 8.44 -8.23 21.81
CA PRO A 182 8.94 -9.60 21.69
C PRO A 182 9.62 -9.84 20.34
N GLU A 183 10.60 -10.77 20.31
CA GLU A 183 11.26 -11.19 19.08
C GLU A 183 10.23 -11.64 18.02
N GLY A 184 10.35 -11.13 16.80
CA GLY A 184 9.45 -11.45 15.70
C GLY A 184 8.11 -10.69 15.71
N ALA A 185 7.88 -9.80 16.68
CA ALA A 185 6.73 -8.91 16.67
C ALA A 185 6.95 -7.69 15.76
N SER A 186 5.86 -7.14 15.22
CA SER A 186 5.86 -5.91 14.44
C SER A 186 4.85 -4.90 14.99
N TYR A 187 5.17 -3.60 14.89
CA TYR A 187 4.25 -2.56 15.31
C TYR A 187 2.98 -2.54 14.46
N VAL A 188 1.87 -2.18 15.09
CA VAL A 188 0.69 -1.72 14.38
C VAL A 188 0.92 -0.26 13.99
N LEU A 189 0.66 0.05 12.74
CA LEU A 189 0.87 1.39 12.18
C LEU A 189 -0.30 2.32 12.52
N GLY A 190 -0.02 3.61 12.58
CA GLY A 190 -0.99 4.69 12.70
C GLY A 190 -1.20 5.42 11.37
N TYR A 191 -1.40 6.70 11.45
CA TYR A 191 -1.57 7.56 10.28
C TYR A 191 -0.26 7.69 9.49
N GLY A 192 -0.35 7.52 8.16
CA GLY A 192 0.79 7.70 7.26
C GLY A 192 1.98 6.79 7.60
N ASP A 193 1.71 5.52 7.91
CA ASP A 193 2.70 4.49 8.26
C ASP A 193 3.56 4.79 9.51
N THR A 194 3.19 5.79 10.31
CA THR A 194 3.81 6.03 11.60
C THR A 194 3.40 4.96 12.62
N ILE A 195 4.20 4.76 13.68
CA ILE A 195 3.79 3.89 14.79
C ILE A 195 2.53 4.48 15.44
N ALA A 196 1.54 3.64 15.71
CA ALA A 196 0.32 4.07 16.38
C ALA A 196 0.63 4.45 17.84
N ASP A 197 0.70 5.76 18.09
CA ASP A 197 0.95 6.28 19.44
C ASP A 197 -0.37 6.50 20.20
N VAL A 198 -0.78 5.49 20.96
CA VAL A 198 -1.97 5.53 21.82
C VAL A 198 -1.53 5.49 23.28
N GLN A 199 -0.82 6.52 23.71
CA GLN A 199 -0.26 6.63 25.07
C GLN A 199 -1.22 6.24 26.19
N PRO A 200 -0.81 5.41 27.18
CA PRO A 200 0.51 4.77 27.32
C PRO A 200 0.63 3.42 26.62
N TYR A 201 -0.30 3.06 25.73
CA TYR A 201 -0.45 1.75 25.13
C TYR A 201 0.20 1.70 23.74
N ILE A 202 0.92 0.60 23.48
CA ILE A 202 1.45 0.23 22.15
C ILE A 202 0.69 -0.99 21.66
N PHE A 203 0.31 -0.98 20.39
CA PHE A 203 -0.23 -2.15 19.72
C PHE A 203 0.81 -2.80 18.82
N TYR A 204 0.86 -4.13 18.83
CA TYR A 204 1.78 -4.88 18.01
C TYR A 204 1.16 -6.19 17.50
N LEU A 205 1.70 -6.71 16.42
CA LEU A 205 1.36 -8.01 15.85
C LEU A 205 2.39 -9.04 16.30
N SER A 206 1.91 -10.15 16.86
CA SER A 206 2.70 -11.34 17.16
C SER A 206 1.84 -12.57 16.97
N ASP A 207 2.40 -13.63 16.36
CA ASP A 207 1.67 -14.88 16.09
C ASP A 207 0.33 -14.68 15.37
N TYR A 208 0.30 -13.76 14.41
CA TYR A 208 -0.90 -13.38 13.64
C TYR A 208 -2.05 -12.82 14.48
N ALA A 209 -1.75 -12.27 15.65
CA ALA A 209 -2.73 -11.67 16.55
C ALA A 209 -2.32 -10.25 16.92
N ILE A 210 -3.30 -9.41 17.26
CA ILE A 210 -3.09 -8.08 17.81
C ILE A 210 -2.93 -8.19 19.33
N TRP A 211 -1.84 -7.60 19.82
CA TRP A 211 -1.50 -7.49 21.23
C TRP A 211 -1.45 -6.02 21.64
N CYS A 212 -1.68 -5.77 22.92
CA CYS A 212 -1.50 -4.47 23.54
C CYS A 212 -0.42 -4.59 24.62
N LEU A 213 0.49 -3.62 24.68
CA LEU A 213 1.54 -3.47 25.69
C LEU A 213 1.31 -2.15 26.42
N ASP A 214 1.25 -2.19 27.72
CA ASP A 214 1.31 -1.01 28.58
C ASP A 214 2.79 -0.62 28.80
N ARG A 215 3.19 0.56 28.33
CA ARG A 215 4.60 1.05 28.43
C ARG A 215 5.02 1.31 29.87
N GLU A 216 4.08 1.67 30.75
CA GLU A 216 4.39 2.02 32.14
C GLU A 216 4.60 0.79 32.99
N THR A 217 3.80 -0.25 32.80
CA THR A 217 3.81 -1.45 33.60
C THR A 217 4.60 -2.61 32.96
N GLY A 218 4.79 -2.57 31.65
CA GLY A 218 5.36 -3.68 30.87
C GLY A 218 4.41 -4.87 30.70
N GLU A 219 3.14 -4.74 31.13
CA GLU A 219 2.14 -5.79 30.98
C GLU A 219 1.66 -5.86 29.52
N ALA A 220 1.63 -7.07 28.96
CA ALA A 220 1.12 -7.31 27.61
C ALA A 220 -0.05 -8.30 27.64
N TRP A 221 -1.06 -8.06 26.80
CA TRP A 221 -2.23 -8.93 26.67
C TRP A 221 -2.71 -9.00 25.22
N LYS A 222 -3.33 -10.13 24.89
CA LYS A 222 -3.94 -10.35 23.58
C LYS A 222 -5.27 -9.61 23.47
N MET A 223 -5.46 -8.89 22.36
CA MET A 223 -6.67 -8.11 22.12
C MET A 223 -7.79 -8.90 21.47
N GLN A 224 -7.47 -9.99 20.78
CA GLN A 224 -8.43 -10.85 20.09
C GLN A 224 -8.77 -12.08 20.93
N GLU A 225 -10.06 -12.46 20.98
CA GLU A 225 -10.50 -13.69 21.62
C GLU A 225 -10.31 -14.94 20.75
N SER A 226 -10.36 -14.80 19.43
CA SER A 226 -10.32 -15.92 18.48
C SER A 226 -8.98 -16.04 17.77
N ASP A 227 -8.42 -17.26 17.73
CA ASP A 227 -7.24 -17.59 16.92
C ASP A 227 -7.61 -17.92 15.45
N SER A 228 -8.89 -17.77 15.07
CA SER A 228 -9.36 -18.16 13.73
C SER A 228 -8.94 -17.20 12.63
N GLU A 229 -8.60 -15.97 12.97
CA GLU A 229 -8.18 -14.95 12.00
C GLU A 229 -6.69 -14.70 12.13
N ARG A 230 -5.97 -14.99 11.06
CA ARG A 230 -4.54 -14.74 10.93
C ARG A 230 -4.32 -13.34 10.39
N ILE A 231 -4.13 -12.36 11.26
CA ILE A 231 -3.86 -10.98 10.87
C ILE A 231 -2.42 -10.86 10.41
N GLN A 232 -2.24 -10.42 9.17
CA GLN A 232 -0.94 -10.22 8.53
C GLN A 232 -0.43 -8.78 8.73
N SER A 233 -1.33 -7.80 8.64
CA SER A 233 -1.04 -6.41 8.90
C SER A 233 -2.23 -5.71 9.52
N ALA A 234 -1.98 -4.66 10.27
CA ALA A 234 -3.02 -3.82 10.84
C ALA A 234 -2.53 -2.38 11.00
N CYS A 235 -3.48 -1.43 10.91
CA CYS A 235 -3.27 -0.06 11.33
C CYS A 235 -4.43 0.41 12.22
N THR A 236 -4.21 1.49 13.00
CA THR A 236 -5.22 2.00 13.93
C THR A 236 -5.18 3.51 14.05
N ASP A 237 -6.35 4.12 14.22
CA ASP A 237 -6.53 5.52 14.60
C ASP A 237 -6.70 5.70 16.13
N GLY A 238 -6.56 4.61 16.91
CA GLY A 238 -6.77 4.59 18.36
C GLY A 238 -8.22 4.38 18.78
N GLU A 239 -9.14 4.30 17.82
CA GLU A 239 -10.55 3.93 18.02
C GLU A 239 -10.92 2.65 17.28
N TYR A 240 -10.39 2.49 16.04
CA TYR A 240 -10.61 1.32 15.21
C TYR A 240 -9.29 0.69 14.80
N PHE A 241 -9.31 -0.62 14.61
CA PHE A 241 -8.29 -1.37 13.85
C PHE A 241 -8.82 -1.72 12.48
N TYR A 242 -7.98 -1.50 11.47
CA TYR A 242 -8.15 -1.95 10.11
C TYR A 242 -7.17 -3.09 9.88
N ALA A 243 -7.66 -4.32 9.92
CA ALA A 243 -6.83 -5.51 9.94
C ALA A 243 -6.95 -6.29 8.63
N ILE A 244 -5.82 -6.68 8.08
CA ILE A 244 -5.72 -7.49 6.87
C ILE A 244 -5.32 -8.91 7.27
N SER A 245 -6.17 -9.87 6.95
CA SER A 245 -5.90 -11.29 7.12
C SER A 245 -5.45 -11.90 5.79
N ILE A 246 -4.76 -13.06 5.85
CA ILE A 246 -4.23 -13.71 4.66
C ILE A 246 -5.36 -14.02 3.66
N ALA A 247 -5.22 -13.48 2.44
CA ALA A 247 -6.14 -13.67 1.32
C ALA A 247 -7.58 -13.18 1.55
N LYS A 248 -7.81 -12.32 2.53
CA LYS A 248 -9.12 -11.72 2.83
C LYS A 248 -9.06 -10.20 2.68
N SER A 249 -10.18 -9.57 2.32
CA SER A 249 -10.32 -8.13 2.38
C SER A 249 -10.21 -7.63 3.83
N PRO A 250 -9.86 -6.36 4.04
CA PRO A 250 -9.74 -5.82 5.39
C PRO A 250 -11.01 -6.01 6.21
N SER A 251 -10.84 -6.30 7.49
CA SER A 251 -11.89 -6.30 8.51
C SER A 251 -11.65 -5.15 9.47
N VAL A 252 -12.72 -4.60 10.03
CA VAL A 252 -12.66 -3.45 10.93
C VAL A 252 -13.16 -3.82 12.32
N TYR A 253 -12.36 -3.51 13.32
CA TYR A 253 -12.65 -3.78 14.71
C TYR A 253 -12.66 -2.48 15.50
N GLN A 254 -13.62 -2.31 16.38
CA GLN A 254 -13.60 -1.23 17.38
C GLN A 254 -12.76 -1.66 18.58
N ILE A 255 -11.95 -0.74 19.11
CA ILE A 255 -11.20 -0.95 20.33
C ILE A 255 -12.13 -0.78 21.52
N ILE A 256 -12.32 -1.85 22.30
CA ILE A 256 -13.11 -1.81 23.53
C ILE A 256 -12.19 -1.36 24.65
N LYS A 257 -12.59 -0.28 25.33
CA LYS A 257 -11.88 0.29 26.48
C LYS A 257 -12.71 0.11 27.77
N ASN A 258 -12.02 -0.16 28.89
CA ASN A 258 -12.66 -0.17 30.19
C ASN A 258 -12.95 1.27 30.70
N GLN A 259 -13.47 1.41 31.93
CA GLN A 259 -13.80 2.70 32.52
C GLN A 259 -12.58 3.63 32.69
N ASP A 260 -11.39 3.07 32.84
CA ASP A 260 -10.13 3.81 33.00
C ASP A 260 -9.49 4.16 31.66
N GLY A 261 -10.14 3.82 30.53
CA GLY A 261 -9.62 4.06 29.17
C GLY A 261 -8.63 3.01 28.66
N ARG A 262 -8.35 1.96 29.47
CA ARG A 262 -7.44 0.87 29.06
C ARG A 262 -8.08 0.01 27.97
N PRO A 263 -7.40 -0.24 26.84
CA PRO A 263 -7.87 -1.19 25.83
C PRO A 263 -7.95 -2.60 26.42
N VAL A 264 -9.09 -3.26 26.27
CA VAL A 264 -9.31 -4.59 26.87
C VAL A 264 -9.70 -5.65 25.86
N GLY A 265 -10.02 -5.28 24.63
CA GLY A 265 -10.39 -6.22 23.57
C GLY A 265 -10.81 -5.53 22.28
N LEU A 266 -11.19 -6.33 21.29
CA LEU A 266 -11.66 -5.89 19.99
C LEU A 266 -13.08 -6.38 19.74
N GLN A 267 -13.93 -5.54 19.16
CA GLN A 267 -15.26 -5.89 18.68
C GLN A 267 -15.26 -5.75 17.16
N LEU A 268 -15.58 -6.83 16.47
CA LEU A 268 -15.75 -6.81 15.01
C LEU A 268 -16.92 -5.91 14.62
N ILE A 269 -16.69 -4.94 13.75
CA ILE A 269 -17.69 -4.00 13.22
C ILE A 269 -18.07 -4.38 11.80
N ASP A 270 -17.07 -4.55 10.94
CA ASP A 270 -17.26 -4.94 9.54
C ASP A 270 -16.30 -6.09 9.19
N GLU A 271 -16.87 -7.24 8.84
CA GLU A 271 -16.13 -8.40 8.38
C GLU A 271 -15.91 -8.30 6.87
N GLU A 272 -14.64 -8.38 6.43
CA GLU A 272 -14.28 -8.40 5.02
C GLU A 272 -15.03 -7.32 4.20
N ILE A 273 -14.67 -6.05 4.40
CA ILE A 273 -15.39 -4.87 3.88
C ILE A 273 -15.69 -4.88 2.36
N MET A 274 -15.04 -5.77 1.59
CA MET A 274 -15.32 -5.96 0.15
C MET A 274 -16.28 -7.08 -0.17
N LYS A 275 -16.83 -7.78 0.84
CA LYS A 275 -17.64 -9.01 0.63
C LYS A 275 -19.13 -8.75 0.43
N LYS A 276 -19.54 -7.49 0.35
CA LYS A 276 -20.97 -7.13 0.20
C LYS A 276 -21.47 -7.21 -1.22
#